data_7ed7d97d3846bbd8d1647d8bc9db9b94
#
_entry.id   7ed7d97d3846bbd8d1647d8bc9db9b94
#
_cell.length_a   1.000
_cell.length_b   1.000
_cell.length_c   1.000
_cell.angle_alpha   90.00
_cell.angle_beta   90.00
_cell.angle_gamma   90.00
#
_symmetry.space_group_name_H-M   'P 1'
#
loop_
_entity.id
_entity.type
_entity.pdbx_description
1 polymer ?
#
loop_
_entity_poly.entity_id
_entity_poly.type
_entity_poly.pdbx_seq_one_letter_code
_entity_poly.pdbx_strand_id
1 'polypeptide(L)'
;MYTSAKPYFYGTGRRKKSVARVRLYPGTGAITINGRDIDDYFGLETLKLIVNQPFGVTETTGKFDIVANVNGGGFSGQAGAIRHGVARALVLADETYKPLLKKADRKSVV
;
A
#
# COMPACT_ATOMS: atom_id res chain seq x y z
N MET A 1 3.50 12.81 12.73
CA MET A 1 2.10 12.39 12.73
C MET A 1 1.29 13.24 11.75
N TYR A 2 0.52 12.59 10.91
CA TYR A 2 -0.35 13.30 9.99
C TYR A 2 -1.58 13.79 10.71
N THR A 3 -1.97 15.01 10.44
CA THR A 3 -3.17 15.60 11.03
C THR A 3 -4.30 15.53 10.03
N SER A 4 -5.52 15.69 10.50
CA SER A 4 -6.71 15.67 9.67
C SER A 4 -6.75 16.82 8.65
N ALA A 5 -5.89 17.84 8.83
CA ALA A 5 -5.83 18.96 7.91
C ALA A 5 -5.18 18.60 6.57
N LYS A 6 -4.38 17.52 6.53
CA LYS A 6 -3.72 17.11 5.30
C LYS A 6 -4.63 16.21 4.48
N PRO A 7 -4.86 16.53 3.21
CA PRO A 7 -5.68 15.66 2.37
C PRO A 7 -5.01 14.32 2.12
N TYR A 8 -5.80 13.28 2.02
CA TYR A 8 -5.29 11.95 1.72
C TYR A 8 -6.30 11.17 0.89
N PHE A 9 -5.83 10.13 0.22
CA PHE A 9 -6.67 9.18 -0.48
C PHE A 9 -6.73 7.90 0.35
N TYR A 10 -7.91 7.31 0.42
CA TYR A 10 -8.14 6.17 1.28
C TYR A 10 -8.46 4.93 0.44
N GLY A 11 -7.80 3.82 0.75
CA GLY A 11 -8.08 2.55 0.10
C GLY A 11 -8.13 1.44 1.13
N THR A 12 -9.12 0.54 0.99
CA THR A 12 -9.20 -0.66 1.82
C THR A 12 -8.75 -1.85 0.99
N GLY A 13 -7.80 -2.61 1.50
CA GLY A 13 -7.32 -3.82 0.85
C GLY A 13 -7.65 -5.05 1.67
N ARG A 14 -7.85 -6.18 0.99
CA ARG A 14 -8.14 -7.45 1.65
C ARG A 14 -7.37 -8.56 0.98
N ARG A 15 -6.88 -9.48 1.79
CA ARG A 15 -6.21 -10.68 1.30
C ARG A 15 -6.39 -11.77 2.33
N LYS A 16 -7.09 -12.87 1.96
CA LYS A 16 -7.42 -13.95 2.90
C LYS A 16 -8.16 -13.37 4.11
N LYS A 17 -7.61 -13.53 5.31
CA LYS A 17 -8.22 -12.99 6.53
C LYS A 17 -7.69 -11.63 6.93
N SER A 18 -6.80 -11.06 6.12
CA SER A 18 -6.20 -9.76 6.42
C SER A 18 -7.02 -8.63 5.82
N VAL A 19 -7.19 -7.56 6.58
CA VAL A 19 -7.86 -6.33 6.12
C VAL A 19 -6.93 -5.17 6.41
N ALA A 20 -6.62 -4.37 5.39
CA ALA A 20 -5.77 -3.21 5.50
C ALA A 20 -6.55 -1.94 5.19
N ARG A 21 -6.38 -0.94 6.03
CA ARG A 21 -6.89 0.41 5.80
C ARG A 21 -5.71 1.30 5.50
N VAL A 22 -5.68 1.82 4.29
CA VAL A 22 -4.52 2.55 3.78
C VAL A 22 -4.88 3.99 3.51
N ARG A 23 -4.06 4.90 4.06
CA ARG A 23 -4.14 6.33 3.76
C ARG A 23 -2.91 6.73 2.97
N LEU A 24 -3.14 7.37 1.84
CA LEU A 24 -2.09 7.79 0.93
C LEU A 24 -1.98 9.32 0.99
N TYR A 25 -0.81 9.80 1.38
CA TYR A 25 -0.54 11.25 1.48
C TYR A 25 0.55 11.62 0.48
N PRO A 26 0.53 12.84 -0.07
CA PRO A 26 1.69 13.34 -0.79
C PRO A 26 2.89 13.40 0.16
N GLY A 27 4.03 12.87 -0.26
CA GLY A 27 5.18 12.80 0.63
C GLY A 27 6.45 12.35 -0.06
N THR A 28 7.29 11.66 0.70
CA THR A 28 8.64 11.30 0.27
C THR A 28 8.89 9.79 0.19
N GLY A 29 7.89 8.97 0.45
CA GLY A 29 8.02 7.52 0.36
C GLY A 29 8.06 6.81 1.69
N ALA A 30 7.71 7.48 2.78
CA ALA A 30 7.65 6.84 4.09
C ALA A 30 6.43 5.92 4.17
N ILE A 31 6.62 4.71 4.70
CA ILE A 31 5.54 3.74 4.87
C ILE A 31 5.48 3.34 6.33
N THR A 32 4.35 3.62 6.96
CA THR A 32 4.12 3.29 8.36
C THR A 32 2.97 2.28 8.45
N ILE A 33 3.20 1.19 9.15
CA ILE A 33 2.22 0.11 9.29
C ILE A 33 1.98 -0.13 10.77
N ASN A 34 0.74 0.07 11.21
CA ASN A 34 0.34 -0.07 12.61
C ASN A 34 1.25 0.73 13.55
N GLY A 35 1.61 1.95 13.14
CA GLY A 35 2.44 2.85 13.93
C GLY A 35 3.94 2.55 13.86
N ARG A 36 4.37 1.63 13.01
CA ARG A 36 5.78 1.22 12.90
C ARG A 36 6.26 1.40 11.46
N ASP A 37 7.55 1.70 11.30
CA ASP A 37 8.13 1.77 9.96
C ASP A 37 8.07 0.40 9.28
N ILE A 38 7.95 0.39 7.95
CA ILE A 38 7.84 -0.87 7.19
C ILE A 38 9.03 -1.80 7.44
N ASP A 39 10.24 -1.25 7.57
CA ASP A 39 11.43 -2.06 7.83
C ASP A 39 11.39 -2.73 9.20
N ASP A 40 10.71 -2.08 10.14
CA ASP A 40 10.56 -2.60 11.50
C ASP A 40 9.38 -3.57 11.59
N TYR A 41 8.33 -3.35 10.80
CA TYR A 41 7.14 -4.19 10.84
C TYR A 41 7.33 -5.49 10.07
N PHE A 42 7.89 -5.44 8.86
CA PHE A 42 8.18 -6.62 8.06
C PHE A 42 9.68 -6.89 8.05
N GLY A 43 10.09 -8.02 8.60
CA GLY A 43 11.49 -8.38 8.63
C GLY A 43 12.00 -8.97 7.31
N LEU A 44 11.11 -9.33 6.40
CA LEU A 44 11.48 -9.97 5.14
C LEU A 44 11.40 -8.99 3.98
N GLU A 45 12.46 -8.93 3.18
CA GLU A 45 12.51 -8.05 2.00
C GLU A 45 11.39 -8.36 1.01
N THR A 46 11.02 -9.64 0.84
CA THR A 46 9.96 -10.03 -0.08
C THR A 46 8.63 -9.38 0.27
N LEU A 47 8.33 -9.23 1.56
CA LEU A 47 7.09 -8.59 2.00
C LEU A 47 7.11 -7.10 1.71
N LYS A 48 8.27 -6.45 1.89
CA LYS A 48 8.42 -5.03 1.56
C LYS A 48 8.24 -4.79 0.07
N LEU A 49 8.77 -5.68 -0.76
CA LEU A 49 8.61 -5.60 -2.21
C LEU A 49 7.15 -5.70 -2.61
N ILE A 50 6.39 -6.56 -1.96
CA ILE A 50 4.95 -6.68 -2.23
C ILE A 50 4.24 -5.35 -1.97
N VAL A 51 4.51 -4.71 -0.84
CA VAL A 51 3.88 -3.44 -0.48
C VAL A 51 4.27 -2.34 -1.45
N ASN A 52 5.53 -2.33 -1.92
CA ASN A 52 6.03 -1.28 -2.80
C ASN A 52 5.69 -1.50 -4.28
N GLN A 53 5.19 -2.67 -4.64
CA GLN A 53 4.89 -2.99 -6.04
C GLN A 53 4.00 -1.94 -6.75
N PRO A 54 2.91 -1.46 -6.14
CA PRO A 54 2.06 -0.46 -6.81
C PRO A 54 2.81 0.82 -7.17
N PHE A 55 3.76 1.24 -6.33
CA PHE A 55 4.53 2.45 -6.60
C PHE A 55 5.49 2.27 -7.77
N GLY A 56 6.11 1.10 -7.88
CA GLY A 56 6.97 0.80 -9.02
C GLY A 56 6.21 0.76 -10.33
N VAL A 57 5.03 0.15 -10.31
CA VAL A 57 4.18 0.03 -11.50
C VAL A 57 3.69 1.39 -12.00
N THR A 58 3.40 2.31 -11.10
CA THR A 58 2.90 3.64 -11.45
C THR A 58 3.99 4.70 -11.51
N GLU A 59 5.23 4.31 -11.28
CA GLU A 59 6.39 5.21 -11.26
C GLU A 59 6.22 6.35 -10.26
N THR A 60 5.65 6.02 -9.09
CA THR A 60 5.40 7.00 -8.03
C THR A 60 6.24 6.75 -6.78
N THR A 61 7.27 5.92 -6.88
CA THR A 61 8.19 5.65 -5.77
C THR A 61 8.76 6.97 -5.25
N GLY A 62 8.64 7.17 -3.93
CA GLY A 62 9.14 8.39 -3.31
C GLY A 62 8.22 9.60 -3.42
N LYS A 63 7.04 9.46 -4.00
CA LYS A 63 6.10 10.58 -4.16
C LYS A 63 4.97 10.61 -3.16
N PHE A 64 4.74 9.50 -2.47
CA PHE A 64 3.65 9.37 -1.51
C PHE A 64 4.12 8.75 -0.22
N ASP A 65 3.49 9.16 0.87
CA ASP A 65 3.64 8.50 2.17
C ASP A 65 2.41 7.64 2.43
N ILE A 66 2.62 6.51 3.08
CA ILE A 66 1.54 5.58 3.41
C ILE A 66 1.42 5.46 4.92
N VAL A 67 0.20 5.56 5.41
CA VAL A 67 -0.14 5.19 6.78
C VAL A 67 -1.18 4.09 6.69
N ALA A 68 -0.80 2.89 7.09
CA ALA A 68 -1.66 1.72 6.99
C ALA A 68 -1.93 1.12 8.36
N ASN A 69 -3.16 0.68 8.55
CA ASN A 69 -3.54 -0.16 9.69
C ASN A 69 -4.02 -1.48 9.13
N VAL A 70 -3.45 -2.58 9.62
CA VAL A 70 -3.77 -3.90 9.11
C VAL A 70 -4.04 -4.86 10.25
N ASN A 71 -5.05 -5.71 10.07
CA ASN A 71 -5.47 -6.69 11.05
C ASN A 71 -5.65 -8.05 10.39
N GLY A 72 -5.45 -9.09 11.19
CA GLY A 72 -5.78 -10.45 10.81
C GLY A 72 -4.76 -11.12 9.94
N GLY A 73 -4.81 -12.46 9.92
CA GLY A 73 -3.95 -13.28 9.09
C GLY A 73 -2.48 -13.18 9.45
N GLY A 74 -1.63 -13.76 8.61
CA GLY A 74 -0.17 -13.70 8.77
C GLY A 74 0.43 -12.55 7.98
N PHE A 75 1.72 -12.33 8.15
CA PHE A 75 2.43 -11.21 7.49
C PHE A 75 2.29 -11.24 5.97
N SER A 76 2.32 -12.42 5.36
CA SER A 76 2.17 -12.55 3.91
C SER A 76 0.82 -12.01 3.44
N GLY A 77 -0.27 -12.40 4.11
CA GLY A 77 -1.60 -11.90 3.80
C GLY A 77 -1.72 -10.41 4.07
N GLN A 78 -1.09 -9.93 5.15
CA GLN A 78 -1.10 -8.52 5.49
C GLN A 78 -0.40 -7.67 4.42
N ALA A 79 0.76 -8.12 3.95
CA ALA A 79 1.46 -7.41 2.88
C ALA A 79 0.61 -7.33 1.60
N GLY A 80 -0.05 -8.43 1.24
CA GLY A 80 -0.96 -8.46 0.10
C GLY A 80 -2.17 -7.54 0.27
N ALA A 81 -2.73 -7.47 1.50
CA ALA A 81 -3.84 -6.58 1.78
C ALA A 81 -3.43 -5.12 1.68
N ILE A 82 -2.25 -4.77 2.21
CA ILE A 82 -1.72 -3.41 2.12
C ILE A 82 -1.48 -3.04 0.66
N ARG A 83 -0.86 -3.92 -0.12
CA ARG A 83 -0.66 -3.70 -1.55
C ARG A 83 -1.98 -3.37 -2.27
N HIS A 84 -3.01 -4.14 -1.98
CA HIS A 84 -4.33 -3.93 -2.58
C HIS A 84 -4.91 -2.57 -2.18
N GLY A 85 -4.79 -2.20 -0.90
CA GLY A 85 -5.27 -0.91 -0.42
C GLY A 85 -4.51 0.26 -1.03
N VAL A 86 -3.18 0.13 -1.18
CA VAL A 86 -2.35 1.15 -1.83
C VAL A 86 -2.78 1.32 -3.29
N ALA A 87 -2.98 0.23 -4.00
CA ALA A 87 -3.40 0.28 -5.41
C ALA A 87 -4.74 1.03 -5.55
N ARG A 88 -5.70 0.73 -4.67
CA ARG A 88 -6.99 1.41 -4.70
C ARG A 88 -6.88 2.89 -4.39
N ALA A 89 -6.03 3.25 -3.42
CA ALA A 89 -5.81 4.66 -3.09
C ALA A 89 -5.14 5.41 -4.24
N LEU A 90 -4.18 4.77 -4.93
CA LEU A 90 -3.53 5.38 -6.09
C LEU A 90 -4.53 5.65 -7.23
N VAL A 91 -5.47 4.75 -7.46
CA VAL A 91 -6.51 4.96 -8.48
C VAL A 91 -7.38 6.17 -8.13
N LEU A 92 -7.65 6.39 -6.85
CA LEU A 92 -8.38 7.57 -6.42
C LEU A 92 -7.56 8.84 -6.64
N ALA A 93 -6.24 8.76 -6.47
CA ALA A 93 -5.37 9.90 -6.72
C ALA A 93 -5.28 10.22 -8.20
N ASP A 94 -5.24 9.19 -9.06
CA ASP A 94 -5.14 9.38 -10.51
C ASP A 94 -5.65 8.12 -11.21
N GLU A 95 -6.77 8.24 -11.91
CA GLU A 95 -7.39 7.11 -12.60
C GLU A 95 -6.51 6.52 -13.70
N THR A 96 -5.55 7.28 -14.21
CA THR A 96 -4.66 6.77 -15.25
C THR A 96 -3.78 5.63 -14.75
N TYR A 97 -3.65 5.47 -13.44
CA TYR A 97 -2.92 4.36 -12.85
C TYR A 97 -3.67 3.03 -12.92
N LYS A 98 -4.99 3.07 -13.09
CA LYS A 98 -5.82 1.86 -13.05
C LYS A 98 -5.39 0.78 -14.05
N PRO A 99 -5.19 1.09 -15.35
CA PRO A 99 -4.75 0.06 -16.29
C PRO A 99 -3.40 -0.54 -15.93
N LEU A 100 -2.47 0.30 -15.45
CA LEU A 100 -1.14 -0.16 -15.07
C LEU A 100 -1.19 -1.12 -13.89
N LEU A 101 -1.97 -0.77 -12.88
CA LEU A 101 -2.12 -1.59 -11.68
C LEU A 101 -2.85 -2.90 -11.98
N LYS A 102 -3.86 -2.84 -12.81
CA LYS A 102 -4.62 -4.03 -13.19
C LYS A 102 -3.76 -5.02 -13.98
N LYS A 103 -2.93 -4.51 -14.87
CA LYS A 103 -2.01 -5.34 -15.65
C LYS A 103 -0.99 -6.02 -14.75
N ALA A 104 -0.42 -5.28 -13.81
CA ALA A 104 0.55 -5.82 -12.86
C ALA A 104 -0.08 -6.88 -11.96
N ASP A 105 -1.31 -6.67 -11.53
CA ASP A 105 -2.02 -7.61 -10.69
C ASP A 105 -2.24 -8.95 -11.40
N ARG A 106 -2.57 -8.91 -12.67
CA ARG A 106 -2.72 -10.13 -13.48
C ARG A 106 -1.42 -10.92 -13.57
N LYS A 107 -0.29 -10.22 -13.72
CA LYS A 107 1.01 -10.87 -13.82
C LYS A 107 1.47 -11.46 -12.51
N SER A 108 1.03 -10.92 -11.39
CA SER A 108 1.46 -11.37 -10.08
C SER A 108 0.62 -12.51 -9.52
N VAL A 109 -0.39 -12.92 -10.25
CA VAL A 109 -1.24 -14.05 -9.84
C VAL A 109 -0.56 -15.35 -10.22
N VAL A 110 0.25 -15.84 -9.39
CA VAL A 110 0.92 -17.13 -9.64
C VAL A 110 0.83 -17.96 -8.39
#